data_e4b9948bd083c6d50851abd6eaf918e2
#
_entry.id   e4b9948bd083c6d50851abd6eaf918e2
#
_cell.length_a   1.000
_cell.length_b   1.000
_cell.length_c   1.000
_cell.angle_alpha   90.00
_cell.angle_beta   90.00
_cell.angle_gamma   90.00
#
_symmetry.space_group_name_H-M   'P 1'
#
loop_
_entity.id
_entity.type
_entity.pdbx_description
1 polymer ?
#
loop_
_entity_poly.entity_id
_entity_poly.type
_entity_poly.pdbx_seq_one_letter_code
_entity_poly.pdbx_strand_id
1 'polypeptide(L)'
;MVEDDQPLAEALAEALRNVGVLVEIAPDGKTADFQVSVECYDAIILDLGLPDGNGVQWLSGWRARGIDLPVLILTARERWSDKAAGFSAGADDYVTKPFETAEVLLRLRALIRRSHGHAHPIITVGDLTLDTHTGRFTYLGMPVSLSAQEFRLLSYLIHAAPRIVSRTELSEHVYDQDQEPDSNVIDVQISRLRKKLDSDSIRTVRGQGYCLPDHPTDP
;
A
#
# COMPACT_ATOMS: atom_id res chain seq x y z
N MET A 1 5.49 -9.13 -0.55
CA MET A 1 6.79 -9.23 0.18
C MET A 1 7.57 -10.40 -0.38
N VAL A 2 8.84 -10.22 -0.72
CA VAL A 2 9.74 -11.24 -1.30
C VAL A 2 10.78 -11.59 -0.26
N GLU A 3 10.66 -12.77 0.35
CA GLU A 3 11.46 -13.22 1.49
C GLU A 3 11.44 -14.74 1.54
N ASP A 4 12.60 -15.38 1.60
CA ASP A 4 12.74 -16.84 1.65
C ASP A 4 12.74 -17.41 3.09
N ASP A 5 13.07 -16.59 4.09
CA ASP A 5 12.92 -16.94 5.50
C ASP A 5 11.42 -16.91 5.86
N GLN A 6 10.76 -18.08 5.71
CA GLN A 6 9.32 -18.19 5.92
C GLN A 6 8.87 -17.73 7.33
N PRO A 7 9.52 -18.12 8.45
CA PRO A 7 9.18 -17.60 9.77
C PRO A 7 9.23 -16.07 9.87
N LEU A 8 10.24 -15.44 9.31
CA LEU A 8 10.38 -13.99 9.29
C LEU A 8 9.29 -13.34 8.41
N ALA A 9 9.05 -13.92 7.23
CA ALA A 9 8.03 -13.44 6.30
C ALA A 9 6.64 -13.47 6.93
N GLU A 10 6.26 -14.58 7.56
CA GLU A 10 4.96 -14.74 8.22
C GLU A 10 4.80 -13.79 9.41
N ALA A 11 5.81 -13.67 10.27
CA ALA A 11 5.76 -12.76 11.42
C ALA A 11 5.61 -11.30 11.00
N LEU A 12 6.36 -10.86 9.99
CA LEU A 12 6.25 -9.51 9.46
C LEU A 12 4.92 -9.28 8.75
N ALA A 13 4.46 -10.24 7.95
CA ALA A 13 3.17 -10.16 7.27
C ALA A 13 2.00 -10.07 8.26
N GLU A 14 2.00 -10.88 9.33
CA GLU A 14 1.00 -10.80 10.38
C GLU A 14 0.97 -9.42 11.04
N ALA A 15 2.13 -8.90 11.40
CA ALA A 15 2.24 -7.58 12.01
C ALA A 15 1.74 -6.45 11.10
N LEU A 16 2.01 -6.52 9.79
CA LEU A 16 1.53 -5.57 8.78
C LEU A 16 0.01 -5.70 8.57
N ARG A 17 -0.51 -6.94 8.52
CA ARG A 17 -1.97 -7.19 8.40
C ARG A 17 -2.74 -6.64 9.60
N ASN A 18 -2.18 -6.72 10.80
CA ASN A 18 -2.80 -6.17 12.03
C ASN A 18 -2.99 -4.65 12.00
N VAL A 19 -2.26 -3.94 11.13
CA VAL A 19 -2.38 -2.49 10.92
C VAL A 19 -3.04 -2.12 9.58
N GLY A 20 -3.72 -3.09 8.96
CA GLY A 20 -4.54 -2.89 7.77
C GLY A 20 -3.81 -2.99 6.43
N VAL A 21 -2.55 -3.46 6.40
CA VAL A 21 -1.81 -3.71 5.14
C VAL A 21 -2.12 -5.12 4.66
N LEU A 22 -2.51 -5.28 3.40
CA LEU A 22 -2.57 -6.60 2.75
C LEU A 22 -1.14 -7.02 2.38
N VAL A 23 -0.79 -8.25 2.66
CA VAL A 23 0.55 -8.77 2.38
C VAL A 23 0.45 -10.13 1.74
N GLU A 24 0.98 -10.21 0.53
CA GLU A 24 1.29 -11.46 -0.15
C GLU A 24 2.78 -11.79 0.00
N ILE A 25 3.11 -13.06 0.12
CA ILE A 25 4.47 -13.53 0.32
C ILE A 25 4.90 -14.30 -0.92
N ALA A 26 6.04 -13.92 -1.48
CA ALA A 26 6.75 -14.67 -2.51
C ALA A 26 8.04 -15.22 -1.90
N PRO A 27 8.26 -16.55 -1.93
CA PRO A 27 9.45 -17.16 -1.33
C PRO A 27 10.71 -17.01 -2.18
N ASP A 28 10.59 -16.51 -3.40
CA ASP A 28 11.67 -16.35 -4.35
C ASP A 28 11.35 -15.25 -5.38
N GLY A 29 12.38 -14.83 -6.12
CA GLY A 29 12.26 -13.77 -7.11
C GLY A 29 11.39 -14.14 -8.30
N LYS A 30 11.38 -15.42 -8.72
CA LYS A 30 10.57 -15.90 -9.84
C LYS A 30 9.07 -15.84 -9.51
N THR A 31 8.69 -16.25 -8.32
CA THR A 31 7.31 -16.12 -7.82
C THR A 31 6.91 -14.65 -7.75
N ALA A 32 7.78 -13.80 -7.19
CA ALA A 32 7.55 -12.35 -7.14
C ALA A 32 7.41 -11.74 -8.53
N ASP A 33 8.26 -12.15 -9.49
CA ASP A 33 8.21 -11.68 -10.87
C ASP A 33 6.89 -12.00 -11.56
N PHE A 34 6.36 -13.19 -11.33
CA PHE A 34 5.04 -13.57 -11.81
C PHE A 34 3.95 -12.69 -11.16
N GLN A 35 3.95 -12.58 -9.83
CA GLN A 35 2.94 -11.82 -9.08
C GLN A 35 2.91 -10.34 -9.55
N VAL A 36 4.04 -9.64 -9.62
CA VAL A 36 4.07 -8.22 -10.04
C VAL A 36 3.69 -8.01 -11.52
N SER A 37 3.64 -9.06 -12.32
CA SER A 37 3.20 -8.98 -13.72
C SER A 37 1.71 -9.18 -13.91
N VAL A 38 1.00 -9.77 -12.93
CA VAL A 38 -0.43 -10.12 -13.04
C VAL A 38 -1.30 -9.39 -12.02
N GLU A 39 -0.71 -8.87 -10.94
CA GLU A 39 -1.41 -8.25 -9.82
C GLU A 39 -1.00 -6.80 -9.62
N CYS A 40 -1.88 -6.03 -8.98
CA CYS A 40 -1.64 -4.64 -8.61
C CYS A 40 -1.15 -4.56 -7.16
N TYR A 41 -0.01 -3.90 -6.94
CA TYR A 41 0.55 -3.66 -5.62
C TYR A 41 0.83 -2.17 -5.40
N ASP A 42 0.83 -1.74 -4.13
CA ASP A 42 1.22 -0.36 -3.75
C ASP A 42 2.71 -0.23 -3.47
N ALA A 43 3.38 -1.33 -3.08
CA ALA A 43 4.80 -1.38 -2.81
C ALA A 43 5.33 -2.82 -2.75
N ILE A 44 6.66 -2.96 -2.85
CA ILE A 44 7.37 -4.23 -2.70
C ILE A 44 8.33 -4.12 -1.52
N ILE A 45 8.32 -5.13 -0.63
CA ILE A 45 9.40 -5.39 0.33
C ILE A 45 10.24 -6.50 -0.28
N LEU A 46 11.56 -6.29 -0.41
CA LEU A 46 12.45 -7.19 -1.15
C LEU A 46 13.69 -7.56 -0.34
N ASP A 47 13.88 -8.84 -0.04
CA ASP A 47 15.20 -9.33 0.39
C ASP A 47 16.13 -9.45 -0.83
N LEU A 48 17.40 -9.21 -0.59
CA LEU A 48 18.47 -9.39 -1.60
C LEU A 48 19.04 -10.80 -1.62
N GLY A 49 18.84 -11.59 -0.57
CA GLY A 49 19.42 -12.92 -0.38
C GLY A 49 18.52 -14.05 -0.85
N LEU A 50 17.86 -13.91 -2.00
CA LEU A 50 16.89 -14.91 -2.48
C LEU A 50 17.55 -16.19 -2.98
N PRO A 51 16.89 -17.36 -2.90
CA PRO A 51 17.46 -18.66 -3.27
C PRO A 51 17.69 -18.80 -4.77
N ASP A 52 16.96 -18.07 -5.58
CA ASP A 52 17.00 -18.11 -7.05
C ASP A 52 17.79 -16.96 -7.69
N GLY A 53 18.49 -16.16 -6.87
CA GLY A 53 19.35 -15.08 -7.36
C GLY A 53 19.48 -13.90 -6.42
N ASN A 54 20.11 -12.84 -6.89
CA ASN A 54 20.25 -11.60 -6.14
C ASN A 54 19.04 -10.71 -6.37
N GLY A 55 18.36 -10.28 -5.31
CA GLY A 55 17.20 -9.36 -5.38
C GLY A 55 17.48 -8.07 -6.17
N VAL A 56 18.76 -7.60 -6.20
CA VAL A 56 19.17 -6.46 -7.04
C VAL A 56 18.93 -6.72 -8.53
N GLN A 57 19.15 -7.96 -9.00
CA GLN A 57 18.94 -8.33 -10.41
C GLN A 57 17.44 -8.35 -10.75
N TRP A 58 16.60 -8.88 -9.85
CA TRP A 58 15.16 -8.86 -9.99
C TRP A 58 14.63 -7.42 -10.06
N LEU A 59 15.06 -6.57 -9.13
CA LEU A 59 14.69 -5.15 -9.12
C LEU A 59 15.08 -4.44 -10.41
N SER A 60 16.33 -4.63 -10.89
CA SER A 60 16.78 -4.05 -12.16
C SER A 60 15.94 -4.54 -13.34
N GLY A 61 15.56 -5.82 -13.35
CA GLY A 61 14.67 -6.39 -14.37
C GLY A 61 13.26 -5.78 -14.33
N TRP A 62 12.71 -5.54 -13.15
CA TRP A 62 11.40 -4.86 -13.00
C TRP A 62 11.48 -3.43 -13.51
N ARG A 63 12.49 -2.67 -13.14
CA ARG A 63 12.68 -1.28 -13.62
C ARG A 63 12.85 -1.21 -15.13
N ALA A 64 13.59 -2.15 -15.73
CA ALA A 64 13.76 -2.22 -17.19
C ALA A 64 12.44 -2.50 -17.94
N ARG A 65 11.46 -3.10 -17.28
CA ARG A 65 10.09 -3.34 -17.82
C ARG A 65 9.09 -2.24 -17.48
N GLY A 66 9.52 -1.17 -16.83
CA GLY A 66 8.66 -0.04 -16.46
C GLY A 66 7.79 -0.31 -15.22
N ILE A 67 8.16 -1.27 -14.35
CA ILE A 67 7.51 -1.47 -13.07
C ILE A 67 8.10 -0.46 -12.08
N ASP A 68 7.33 0.59 -11.80
CA ASP A 68 7.73 1.75 -10.98
C ASP A 68 7.24 1.66 -9.53
N LEU A 69 6.77 0.50 -9.09
CA LEU A 69 6.34 0.27 -7.71
C LEU A 69 7.45 0.64 -6.72
N PRO A 70 7.13 1.35 -5.61
CA PRO A 70 8.12 1.63 -4.58
C PRO A 70 8.68 0.33 -3.99
N VAL A 71 10.01 0.26 -3.84
CA VAL A 71 10.70 -0.92 -3.33
C VAL A 71 11.48 -0.57 -2.07
N LEU A 72 11.11 -1.23 -0.97
CA LEU A 72 11.85 -1.24 0.29
C LEU A 72 12.73 -2.50 0.34
N ILE A 73 14.05 -2.33 0.31
CA ILE A 73 14.97 -3.45 0.50
C ILE A 73 15.06 -3.78 1.99
N LEU A 74 14.97 -5.08 2.31
CA LEU A 74 15.03 -5.62 3.65
C LEU A 74 16.04 -6.78 3.68
N THR A 75 17.28 -6.56 4.17
CA THR A 75 18.35 -7.54 4.00
C THR A 75 19.38 -7.54 5.13
N ALA A 76 20.06 -8.68 5.35
CA ALA A 76 21.19 -8.79 6.27
C ALA A 76 22.49 -8.17 5.74
N ARG A 77 22.52 -7.69 4.49
CA ARG A 77 23.75 -7.13 3.88
C ARG A 77 23.94 -5.68 4.32
N GLU A 78 24.97 -5.46 5.13
CA GLU A 78 25.28 -4.12 5.70
C GLU A 78 26.31 -3.32 4.89
N ARG A 79 27.01 -3.97 3.95
CA ARG A 79 28.10 -3.30 3.22
C ARG A 79 27.56 -2.15 2.38
N TRP A 80 28.30 -1.04 2.39
CA TRP A 80 27.97 0.12 1.57
C TRP A 80 27.82 -0.22 0.07
N SER A 81 28.65 -1.14 -0.44
CA SER A 81 28.57 -1.63 -1.83
C SER A 81 27.20 -2.25 -2.16
N ASP A 82 26.63 -3.01 -1.22
CA ASP A 82 25.33 -3.68 -1.42
C ASP A 82 24.18 -2.65 -1.38
N LYS A 83 24.26 -1.68 -0.47
CA LYS A 83 23.32 -0.55 -0.41
C LYS A 83 23.38 0.29 -1.69
N ALA A 84 24.59 0.65 -2.14
CA ALA A 84 24.80 1.40 -3.37
C ALA A 84 24.26 0.64 -4.60
N ALA A 85 24.46 -0.68 -4.66
CA ALA A 85 23.94 -1.52 -5.74
C ALA A 85 22.39 -1.53 -5.73
N GLY A 86 21.75 -1.66 -4.56
CA GLY A 86 20.31 -1.60 -4.42
C GLY A 86 19.71 -0.28 -4.89
N PHE A 87 20.27 0.85 -4.44
CA PHE A 87 19.84 2.18 -4.89
C PHE A 87 20.08 2.40 -6.38
N SER A 88 21.23 1.94 -6.92
CA SER A 88 21.52 2.03 -8.35
C SER A 88 20.58 1.18 -9.20
N ALA A 89 20.05 0.10 -8.63
CA ALA A 89 19.03 -0.75 -9.27
C ALA A 89 17.62 -0.14 -9.22
N GLY A 90 17.43 0.95 -8.48
CA GLY A 90 16.15 1.65 -8.37
C GLY A 90 15.35 1.35 -7.10
N ALA A 91 16.01 0.95 -6.01
CA ALA A 91 15.37 0.87 -4.70
C ALA A 91 15.06 2.27 -4.15
N ASP A 92 13.96 2.40 -3.44
CA ASP A 92 13.50 3.67 -2.88
C ASP A 92 13.92 3.86 -1.42
N ASP A 93 14.09 2.78 -0.66
CA ASP A 93 14.61 2.81 0.70
C ASP A 93 15.22 1.45 1.09
N TYR A 94 15.87 1.41 2.26
CA TYR A 94 16.67 0.28 2.70
C TYR A 94 16.61 0.10 4.22
N VAL A 95 16.38 -1.11 4.70
CA VAL A 95 16.41 -1.50 6.11
C VAL A 95 17.30 -2.72 6.28
N THR A 96 18.16 -2.69 7.31
CA THR A 96 19.05 -3.82 7.63
C THR A 96 18.41 -4.74 8.67
N LYS A 97 18.57 -6.05 8.48
CA LYS A 97 18.24 -7.07 9.48
C LYS A 97 19.35 -7.11 10.56
N PRO A 98 19.05 -7.18 11.88
CA PRO A 98 17.70 -7.20 12.45
C PRO A 98 17.04 -5.81 12.46
N PHE A 99 15.72 -5.77 12.39
CA PHE A 99 14.94 -4.54 12.33
C PHE A 99 13.75 -4.58 13.30
N GLU A 100 13.23 -3.41 13.60
CA GLU A 100 11.97 -3.25 14.28
C GLU A 100 10.82 -3.20 13.26
N THR A 101 9.77 -3.98 13.46
CA THR A 101 8.58 -3.97 12.57
C THR A 101 7.99 -2.57 12.39
N ALA A 102 8.02 -1.75 13.46
CA ALA A 102 7.55 -0.37 13.41
C ALA A 102 8.36 0.49 12.42
N GLU A 103 9.68 0.25 12.29
CA GLU A 103 10.52 0.95 11.31
C GLU A 103 10.12 0.56 9.88
N VAL A 104 9.95 -0.73 9.61
CA VAL A 104 9.52 -1.23 8.29
C VAL A 104 8.19 -0.58 7.91
N LEU A 105 7.20 -0.59 8.81
CA LEU A 105 5.88 0.01 8.58
C LEU A 105 5.96 1.52 8.28
N LEU A 106 6.74 2.27 9.05
CA LEU A 106 6.90 3.72 8.85
C LEU A 106 7.52 4.04 7.49
N ARG A 107 8.55 3.29 7.10
CA ARG A 107 9.21 3.46 5.80
C ARG A 107 8.28 3.06 4.64
N LEU A 108 7.58 1.93 4.76
CA LEU A 108 6.62 1.47 3.76
C LEU A 108 5.52 2.51 3.53
N ARG A 109 4.91 3.04 4.59
CA ARG A 109 3.91 4.12 4.51
C ARG A 109 4.47 5.38 3.86
N ALA A 110 5.72 5.74 4.18
CA ALA A 110 6.36 6.91 3.58
C ALA A 110 6.64 6.71 2.08
N LEU A 111 6.97 5.49 1.65
CA LEU A 111 7.17 5.14 0.24
C LEU A 111 5.86 5.22 -0.53
N ILE A 112 4.81 4.54 -0.05
CA ILE A 112 3.48 4.56 -0.67
C ILE A 112 2.95 6.00 -0.77
N ARG A 113 3.04 6.79 0.29
CA ARG A 113 2.64 8.19 0.26
C ARG A 113 3.37 8.98 -0.83
N ARG A 114 4.70 8.83 -0.92
CA ARG A 114 5.53 9.56 -1.92
C ARG A 114 5.23 9.12 -3.34
N SER A 115 4.95 7.84 -3.60
CA SER A 115 4.58 7.35 -4.93
C SER A 115 3.26 7.96 -5.43
N HIS A 116 2.37 8.34 -4.52
CA HIS A 116 1.14 9.06 -4.83
C HIS A 116 1.31 10.61 -4.84
N GLY A 117 2.55 11.12 -4.81
CA GLY A 117 2.84 12.55 -4.91
C GLY A 117 2.70 13.36 -3.62
N HIS A 118 2.43 12.71 -2.48
CA HIS A 118 2.27 13.39 -1.20
C HIS A 118 3.61 13.53 -0.44
N ALA A 119 4.14 14.76 -0.36
CA ALA A 119 5.40 15.02 0.35
C ALA A 119 5.24 14.99 1.89
N HIS A 120 4.10 15.46 2.39
CA HIS A 120 3.84 15.58 3.84
C HIS A 120 3.16 14.34 4.42
N PRO A 121 3.40 14.00 5.72
CA PRO A 121 2.77 12.84 6.35
C PRO A 121 1.27 12.99 6.57
N ILE A 122 0.76 14.21 6.51
CA ILE A 122 -0.67 14.53 6.62
C ILE A 122 -1.23 14.75 5.22
N ILE A 123 -2.22 13.94 4.85
CA ILE A 123 -3.00 14.10 3.61
C ILE A 123 -4.38 14.60 4.01
N THR A 124 -4.81 15.72 3.42
CA THR A 124 -6.13 16.30 3.68
C THR A 124 -6.89 16.46 2.38
N VAL A 125 -8.13 15.98 2.36
CA VAL A 125 -9.08 16.13 1.25
C VAL A 125 -10.43 16.54 1.83
N GLY A 126 -10.83 17.77 1.58
CA GLY A 126 -11.99 18.37 2.26
C GLY A 126 -11.82 18.33 3.78
N ASP A 127 -12.80 17.78 4.48
CA ASP A 127 -12.79 17.65 5.95
C ASP A 127 -12.13 16.36 6.45
N LEU A 128 -11.69 15.48 5.53
CA LEU A 128 -11.04 14.23 5.86
C LEU A 128 -9.53 14.39 5.88
N THR A 129 -8.91 13.90 6.94
CA THR A 129 -7.44 13.92 7.08
C THR A 129 -6.93 12.54 7.46
N LEU A 130 -5.85 12.12 6.79
CA LEU A 130 -5.06 10.93 7.12
C LEU A 130 -3.69 11.34 7.61
N ASP A 131 -3.34 10.97 8.83
CA ASP A 131 -1.97 10.96 9.29
C ASP A 131 -1.31 9.63 8.89
N THR A 132 -0.49 9.64 7.85
CA THR A 132 0.16 8.43 7.33
C THR A 132 1.24 7.88 8.27
N HIS A 133 1.76 8.69 9.21
CA HIS A 133 2.71 8.24 10.22
C HIS A 133 2.03 7.33 11.24
N THR A 134 0.89 7.76 11.78
CA THR A 134 0.14 7.00 12.78
C THR A 134 -0.88 6.03 12.17
N GLY A 135 -1.25 6.21 10.90
CA GLY A 135 -2.33 5.49 10.24
C GLY A 135 -3.70 5.84 10.80
N ARG A 136 -3.91 7.09 11.21
CA ARG A 136 -5.17 7.53 11.80
C ARG A 136 -5.91 8.49 10.89
N PHE A 137 -7.21 8.26 10.79
CA PHE A 137 -8.13 9.18 10.12
C PHE A 137 -8.80 10.11 11.13
N THR A 138 -8.96 11.37 10.73
CA THR A 138 -9.86 12.32 11.37
C THR A 138 -10.83 12.91 10.35
N TYR A 139 -12.06 13.16 10.76
CA TYR A 139 -13.09 13.84 9.96
C TYR A 139 -13.64 15.00 10.76
N LEU A 140 -13.65 16.22 10.20
CA LEU A 140 -13.95 17.45 10.91
C LEU A 140 -13.12 17.60 12.20
N GLY A 141 -11.87 17.15 12.19
CA GLY A 141 -10.96 17.17 13.34
C GLY A 141 -11.22 16.09 14.40
N MET A 142 -12.25 15.25 14.26
CA MET A 142 -12.56 14.19 15.20
C MET A 142 -12.03 12.83 14.71
N PRO A 143 -11.46 11.99 15.59
CA PRO A 143 -10.98 10.65 15.20
C PRO A 143 -12.10 9.77 14.66
N VAL A 144 -11.84 9.06 13.55
CA VAL A 144 -12.78 8.12 12.95
C VAL A 144 -12.36 6.69 13.28
N SER A 145 -13.29 5.91 13.85
CA SER A 145 -13.06 4.47 14.11
C SER A 145 -13.46 3.66 12.88
N LEU A 146 -12.47 2.99 12.27
CA LEU A 146 -12.62 2.21 11.05
C LEU A 146 -12.28 0.74 11.30
N SER A 147 -13.01 -0.18 10.65
CA SER A 147 -12.57 -1.56 10.51
C SER A 147 -11.37 -1.64 9.54
N ALA A 148 -10.67 -2.77 9.50
CA ALA A 148 -9.54 -2.95 8.60
C ALA A 148 -9.91 -2.73 7.12
N GLN A 149 -11.08 -3.24 6.69
CA GLN A 149 -11.56 -3.06 5.32
C GLN A 149 -11.95 -1.61 5.01
N GLU A 150 -12.65 -0.94 5.95
CA GLU A 150 -12.97 0.48 5.81
C GLU A 150 -11.73 1.36 5.76
N PHE A 151 -10.72 1.01 6.57
CA PHE A 151 -9.43 1.70 6.58
C PHE A 151 -8.74 1.57 5.22
N ARG A 152 -8.62 0.36 4.67
CA ARG A 152 -8.00 0.13 3.35
C ARG A 152 -8.70 0.90 2.25
N LEU A 153 -10.04 0.79 2.20
CA LEU A 153 -10.86 1.48 1.20
C LEU A 153 -10.68 3.00 1.27
N LEU A 154 -10.77 3.57 2.46
CA LEU A 154 -10.65 5.01 2.66
C LEU A 154 -9.21 5.49 2.43
N SER A 155 -8.20 4.68 2.82
CA SER A 155 -6.80 4.94 2.57
C SER A 155 -6.50 4.98 1.06
N TYR A 156 -7.03 4.02 0.30
CA TYR A 156 -6.86 4.03 -1.14
C TYR A 156 -7.50 5.27 -1.79
N LEU A 157 -8.73 5.59 -1.41
CA LEU A 157 -9.44 6.76 -1.94
C LEU A 157 -8.73 8.09 -1.63
N ILE A 158 -8.18 8.26 -0.42
CA ILE A 158 -7.52 9.52 -0.05
C ILE A 158 -6.17 9.71 -0.78
N HIS A 159 -5.44 8.62 -1.02
CA HIS A 159 -4.21 8.68 -1.80
C HIS A 159 -4.49 8.92 -3.30
N ALA A 160 -5.60 8.41 -3.81
CA ALA A 160 -6.00 8.58 -5.20
C ALA A 160 -6.69 9.93 -5.49
N ALA A 161 -7.12 10.66 -4.46
CA ALA A 161 -7.88 11.90 -4.62
C ALA A 161 -7.11 12.96 -5.45
N PRO A 162 -7.81 13.74 -6.28
CA PRO A 162 -9.26 13.74 -6.53
C PRO A 162 -9.74 12.76 -7.62
N ARG A 163 -8.89 11.82 -8.04
CA ARG A 163 -9.16 10.88 -9.12
C ARG A 163 -10.38 9.99 -8.81
N ILE A 164 -11.15 9.69 -9.83
CA ILE A 164 -12.23 8.69 -9.74
C ILE A 164 -11.59 7.31 -9.77
N VAL A 165 -11.94 6.47 -8.79
CA VAL A 165 -11.49 5.10 -8.64
C VAL A 165 -12.62 4.15 -8.99
N SER A 166 -12.39 3.20 -9.90
CA SER A 166 -13.40 2.23 -10.31
C SER A 166 -13.69 1.20 -9.21
N ARG A 167 -14.86 0.52 -9.29
CA ARG A 167 -15.19 -0.58 -8.37
C ARG A 167 -14.19 -1.72 -8.46
N THR A 168 -13.77 -2.06 -9.68
CA THR A 168 -12.79 -3.12 -9.93
C THR A 168 -11.47 -2.79 -9.26
N GLU A 169 -10.94 -1.58 -9.49
CA GLU A 169 -9.71 -1.11 -8.87
C GLU A 169 -9.79 -1.10 -7.33
N LEU A 170 -10.91 -0.65 -6.75
CA LEU A 170 -11.12 -0.71 -5.30
C LEU A 170 -11.16 -2.15 -4.78
N SER A 171 -11.77 -3.06 -5.54
CA SER A 171 -11.83 -4.47 -5.17
C SER A 171 -10.45 -5.11 -5.14
N GLU A 172 -9.64 -4.87 -6.15
CA GLU A 172 -8.27 -5.38 -6.28
C GLU A 172 -7.34 -4.91 -5.14
N HIS A 173 -7.53 -3.69 -4.62
CA HIS A 173 -6.68 -3.12 -3.57
C HIS A 173 -7.22 -3.31 -2.14
N VAL A 174 -8.47 -3.69 -1.97
CA VAL A 174 -9.12 -3.76 -0.64
C VAL A 174 -9.33 -5.19 -0.17
N TYR A 175 -9.48 -6.13 -1.10
CA TYR A 175 -9.77 -7.53 -0.79
C TYR A 175 -8.59 -8.43 -1.13
N ASP A 176 -8.42 -9.46 -0.30
CA ASP A 176 -7.47 -10.55 -0.54
C ASP A 176 -8.01 -11.42 -1.69
N GLN A 177 -7.15 -11.93 -2.55
CA GLN A 177 -7.52 -12.69 -3.76
C GLN A 177 -8.31 -13.97 -3.45
N ASP A 178 -8.15 -14.54 -2.25
CA ASP A 178 -8.89 -15.72 -1.81
C ASP A 178 -10.38 -15.45 -1.53
N GLN A 179 -10.82 -14.19 -1.61
CA GLN A 179 -12.21 -13.80 -1.43
C GLN A 179 -12.74 -13.22 -2.75
N GLU A 180 -13.49 -13.99 -3.53
CA GLU A 180 -14.33 -13.40 -4.59
C GLU A 180 -15.36 -12.47 -3.94
N PRO A 181 -15.18 -11.15 -4.01
CA PRO A 181 -16.13 -10.24 -3.40
C PRO A 181 -17.43 -10.27 -4.22
N ASP A 182 -18.55 -10.52 -3.56
CA ASP A 182 -19.86 -10.25 -4.15
C ASP A 182 -19.88 -8.86 -4.78
N SER A 183 -20.48 -8.71 -5.95
CA SER A 183 -20.49 -7.48 -6.77
C SER A 183 -20.92 -6.20 -6.01
N ASN A 184 -21.54 -6.32 -4.84
CA ASN A 184 -22.06 -5.23 -4.03
C ASN A 184 -21.22 -4.90 -2.77
N VAL A 185 -20.12 -5.62 -2.52
CA VAL A 185 -19.36 -5.46 -1.25
C VAL A 185 -18.74 -4.08 -1.12
N ILE A 186 -18.19 -3.53 -2.22
CA ILE A 186 -17.66 -2.15 -2.23
C ILE A 186 -18.77 -1.14 -1.91
N ASP A 187 -19.96 -1.28 -2.51
CA ASP A 187 -21.08 -0.37 -2.30
C ASP A 187 -21.55 -0.40 -0.82
N VAL A 188 -21.51 -1.58 -0.19
CA VAL A 188 -21.81 -1.73 1.24
C VAL A 188 -20.77 -1.02 2.10
N GLN A 189 -19.50 -1.18 1.81
CA GLN A 189 -18.43 -0.50 2.56
C GLN A 189 -18.49 1.02 2.38
N ILE A 190 -18.72 1.51 1.17
CA ILE A 190 -18.94 2.94 0.91
C ILE A 190 -20.14 3.46 1.73
N SER A 191 -21.24 2.70 1.76
CA SER A 191 -22.41 3.08 2.56
C SER A 191 -22.09 3.16 4.07
N ARG A 192 -21.26 2.24 4.59
CA ARG A 192 -20.81 2.27 5.99
C ARG A 192 -19.90 3.46 6.27
N LEU A 193 -18.96 3.75 5.36
CA LEU A 193 -18.09 4.93 5.48
C LEU A 193 -18.89 6.23 5.49
N ARG A 194 -19.87 6.40 4.59
CA ARG A 194 -20.74 7.56 4.56
C ARG A 194 -21.54 7.76 5.85
N LYS A 195 -21.89 6.69 6.56
CA LYS A 195 -22.54 6.79 7.88
C LYS A 195 -21.59 7.26 8.98
N LYS A 196 -20.30 7.03 8.84
CA LYS A 196 -19.28 7.42 9.83
C LYS A 196 -18.69 8.80 9.56
N LEU A 197 -18.66 9.19 8.31
CA LEU A 197 -18.20 10.49 7.84
C LEU A 197 -19.44 11.38 7.61
N ASP A 198 -19.92 11.38 6.36
CA ASP A 198 -21.12 12.09 5.92
C ASP A 198 -21.49 11.57 4.53
N SER A 199 -22.71 11.82 4.07
CA SER A 199 -23.18 11.32 2.78
C SER A 199 -22.39 11.84 1.59
N ASP A 200 -21.82 13.04 1.70
CA ASP A 200 -21.19 13.78 0.60
C ASP A 200 -19.67 13.66 0.62
N SER A 201 -19.10 13.09 1.71
CA SER A 201 -17.67 12.87 1.86
C SER A 201 -17.06 11.95 0.79
N ILE A 202 -17.84 11.01 0.26
CA ILE A 202 -17.45 10.12 -0.84
C ILE A 202 -18.47 10.24 -1.95
N ARG A 203 -18.08 10.83 -3.08
CA ARG A 203 -18.96 11.01 -4.23
C ARG A 203 -19.02 9.76 -5.10
N THR A 204 -20.24 9.38 -5.52
CA THR A 204 -20.45 8.36 -6.55
C THR A 204 -20.48 9.02 -7.92
N VAL A 205 -19.63 8.57 -8.84
CA VAL A 205 -19.69 8.95 -10.25
C VAL A 205 -20.29 7.79 -11.03
N ARG A 206 -21.55 7.96 -11.47
CA ARG A 206 -22.32 6.88 -12.11
C ARG A 206 -21.57 6.26 -13.28
N GLY A 207 -21.47 4.95 -13.30
CA GLY A 207 -20.78 4.18 -14.35
C GLY A 207 -19.25 4.24 -14.29
N GLN A 208 -18.64 5.01 -13.39
CA GLN A 208 -17.18 5.16 -13.28
C GLN A 208 -16.64 4.66 -11.93
N GLY A 209 -17.26 5.03 -10.80
CA GLY A 209 -16.77 4.60 -9.49
C GLY A 209 -16.99 5.65 -8.40
N TYR A 210 -15.98 5.84 -7.55
CA TYR A 210 -16.00 6.69 -6.37
C TYR A 210 -14.81 7.64 -6.33
N CYS A 211 -14.97 8.80 -5.69
CA CYS A 211 -13.87 9.72 -5.40
C CYS A 211 -14.14 10.52 -4.12
N LEU A 212 -13.07 11.03 -3.52
CA LEU A 212 -13.15 12.07 -2.50
C LEU A 212 -13.08 13.43 -3.21
N PRO A 213 -14.10 14.29 -3.08
CA PRO A 213 -14.08 15.63 -3.67
C PRO A 213 -13.15 16.55 -2.86
N ASP A 214 -12.38 17.42 -3.55
CA ASP A 214 -11.49 18.39 -2.89
C ASP A 214 -12.22 19.44 -2.05
N HIS A 215 -13.48 19.70 -2.36
CA HIS A 215 -14.39 20.56 -1.60
C HIS A 215 -15.73 19.88 -1.44
N PRO A 216 -16.40 20.01 -0.28
CA PRO A 216 -17.81 19.67 -0.19
C PRO A 216 -18.54 20.43 -1.29
N THR A 217 -19.26 19.73 -2.14
CA THR A 217 -20.03 20.33 -3.23
C THR A 217 -20.96 21.36 -2.63
N ASP A 218 -20.77 22.62 -3.01
CA ASP A 218 -21.82 23.64 -2.87
C ASP A 218 -23.12 23.10 -3.51
N PRO A 219 -24.25 23.27 -2.84
CA PRO A 219 -25.53 22.69 -3.23
C PRO A 219 -26.03 23.15 -4.62
#